data_fcea59e45542fb419e9f3bbb17d70dc7
#
_entry.id   fcea59e45542fb419e9f3bbb17d70dc7
#
_cell.length_a   1.000
_cell.length_b   1.000
_cell.length_c   1.000
_cell.angle_alpha   90.00
_cell.angle_beta   90.00
_cell.angle_gamma   90.00
#
_symmetry.space_group_name_H-M   'P 1'
#
loop_
_entity.id
_entity.type
_entity.pdbx_description
1 polymer ?
#
loop_
_entity_poly.entity_id
_entity_poly.type
_entity_poly.pdbx_seq_one_letter_code
_entity_poly.pdbx_strand_id
1 'polypeptide(L)'
;MLRHYLTPSLTLAAIAALLSSACKSKDSGAKDAALADSAAVYEKESGMFRKVGETPNLQGPESARYDRDLDVWFVANINGSPTGKDNNGYISRLRPDGKPYTVKFIEGGKKGVTLNAPKGLAISGDTLWVADIDFARAFNKRTGALIANVSTKGKARFLNGSAVGPDGAVYMTDTGVLFGPKGDVAHPGPDQVFRITKGGATVVLTSAKLEGPNGITWDSRQRRFVIVSFLGKGIYSWKPGDKDVESIGSGPGQQDGVVFLPDGRLLVTSWTDSSLFVLENGTARKVASKVPSPADIDVDPKDSRVAVPLLMENRVEYWEVQ
;
A
#
# COMPACT_ATOMS: atom_id res chain seq x y z
N MET A 1 15.67 29.02 -28.97
CA MET A 1 14.56 28.51 -28.19
C MET A 1 15.02 27.25 -27.42
N LEU A 2 15.53 27.44 -26.20
CA LEU A 2 15.96 26.32 -25.34
C LEU A 2 14.73 25.83 -24.55
N ARG A 3 14.33 24.58 -24.77
CA ARG A 3 13.37 23.89 -23.94
C ARG A 3 14.10 23.34 -22.71
N HIS A 4 13.82 23.89 -21.54
CA HIS A 4 14.27 23.32 -20.29
C HIS A 4 13.41 22.07 -19.99
N TYR A 5 14.02 20.90 -19.98
CA TYR A 5 13.47 19.69 -19.41
C TYR A 5 13.58 19.80 -17.90
N LEU A 6 12.46 20.01 -17.21
CA LEU A 6 12.35 19.87 -15.77
C LEU A 6 12.35 18.37 -15.43
N THR A 7 13.34 17.95 -14.67
CA THR A 7 13.51 16.58 -14.20
C THR A 7 12.44 16.21 -13.14
N PRO A 8 11.85 15.01 -13.16
CA PRO A 8 10.76 14.59 -12.27
C PRO A 8 11.16 14.34 -10.81
N SER A 9 12.39 14.59 -10.42
CA SER A 9 12.96 14.13 -9.12
C SER A 9 12.59 14.96 -7.89
N LEU A 10 11.85 16.08 -8.02
CA LEU A 10 11.57 16.99 -6.89
C LEU A 10 10.29 16.66 -6.08
N THR A 11 9.34 15.96 -6.65
CA THR A 11 8.04 15.73 -6.00
C THR A 11 7.99 14.49 -5.09
N LEU A 12 8.82 13.49 -5.34
CA LEU A 12 8.94 12.32 -4.45
C LEU A 12 9.73 12.62 -3.17
N ALA A 13 10.63 13.60 -3.18
CA ALA A 13 11.39 14.01 -1.99
C ALA A 13 10.51 14.57 -0.85
N ALA A 14 9.29 15.01 -1.16
CA ALA A 14 8.37 15.58 -0.19
C ALA A 14 7.76 14.52 0.76
N ILE A 15 7.61 13.27 0.31
CA ILE A 15 7.16 12.18 1.19
C ILE A 15 8.23 11.86 2.22
N ALA A 16 9.52 11.98 1.86
CA ALA A 16 10.65 11.79 2.77
C ALA A 16 10.82 12.96 3.77
N ALA A 17 10.41 14.18 3.42
CA ALA A 17 10.60 15.37 4.27
C ALA A 17 9.67 15.41 5.52
N LEU A 18 8.55 14.68 5.53
CA LEU A 18 7.74 14.47 6.75
C LEU A 18 8.49 13.69 7.85
N LEU A 19 9.61 13.05 7.48
CA LEU A 19 10.38 12.17 8.36
C LEU A 19 11.28 12.92 9.35
N SER A 20 11.63 14.18 9.09
CA SER A 20 12.66 14.90 9.87
C SER A 20 12.12 15.85 10.96
N SER A 21 10.80 16.10 11.02
CA SER A 21 10.22 17.15 11.89
C SER A 21 9.66 16.65 13.22
N ALA A 22 9.50 15.33 13.40
CA ALA A 22 8.81 14.76 14.57
C ALA A 22 9.71 14.29 15.72
N CYS A 23 11.03 14.38 15.63
CA CYS A 23 11.94 13.94 16.70
C CYS A 23 12.98 14.98 17.08
N LYS A 24 12.58 15.96 17.90
CA LYS A 24 13.48 16.66 18.85
C LYS A 24 12.80 16.78 20.20
N SER A 25 12.84 15.73 21.01
CA SER A 25 12.72 15.82 22.44
C SER A 25 13.99 15.28 23.08
N LYS A 26 14.64 16.15 23.84
CA LYS A 26 15.81 15.83 24.66
C LYS A 26 15.36 14.91 25.80
N ASP A 27 15.84 13.68 25.80
CA ASP A 27 16.13 12.92 27.03
C ASP A 27 17.10 11.80 26.66
N SER A 28 18.38 12.03 26.95
CA SER A 28 19.47 11.13 26.65
C SER A 28 19.89 10.43 27.93
N GLY A 29 19.76 9.12 28.01
CA GLY A 29 20.39 8.33 29.04
C GLY A 29 19.79 6.96 29.32
N ALA A 30 18.46 6.82 29.23
CA ALA A 30 17.81 5.54 29.55
C ALA A 30 17.33 4.78 28.29
N LYS A 31 17.41 5.40 27.12
CA LYS A 31 16.92 4.81 25.84
C LYS A 31 17.94 3.96 25.11
N ASP A 32 19.24 4.20 25.32
CA ASP A 32 20.28 3.48 24.57
C ASP A 32 20.42 2.02 25.00
N ALA A 33 20.17 1.69 26.28
CA ALA A 33 20.20 0.33 26.78
C ALA A 33 18.99 -0.50 26.27
N ALA A 34 17.79 0.12 26.18
CA ALA A 34 16.60 -0.56 25.68
C ALA A 34 16.61 -0.76 24.14
N LEU A 35 17.28 0.16 23.41
CA LEU A 35 17.47 0.06 21.95
C LEU A 35 18.54 -0.99 21.58
N ALA A 36 19.59 -1.12 22.40
CA ALA A 36 20.63 -2.13 22.20
C ALA A 36 20.09 -3.56 22.45
N ASP A 37 19.23 -3.72 23.47
CA ASP A 37 18.63 -5.02 23.80
C ASP A 37 17.56 -5.42 22.75
N SER A 38 16.81 -4.47 22.22
CA SER A 38 15.90 -4.73 21.11
C SER A 38 16.63 -5.10 19.81
N ALA A 39 17.75 -4.45 19.48
CA ALA A 39 18.55 -4.76 18.30
C ALA A 39 19.13 -6.20 18.36
N ALA A 40 19.59 -6.64 19.53
CA ALA A 40 20.14 -7.99 19.73
C ALA A 40 19.08 -9.11 19.58
N VAL A 41 17.83 -8.84 19.93
CA VAL A 41 16.70 -9.78 19.71
C VAL A 41 16.36 -9.91 18.23
N TYR A 42 16.49 -8.83 17.45
CA TYR A 42 16.14 -8.82 16.03
C TYR A 42 17.16 -9.52 15.12
N GLU A 43 18.44 -9.54 15.47
CA GLU A 43 19.48 -10.20 14.65
C GLU A 43 19.38 -11.73 14.66
N LYS A 44 18.77 -12.33 15.68
CA LYS A 44 18.69 -13.80 15.84
C LYS A 44 17.56 -14.45 15.03
N GLU A 45 16.61 -13.65 14.46
CA GLU A 45 15.43 -14.14 13.76
C GLU A 45 15.38 -13.83 12.26
N SER A 46 16.49 -13.36 11.67
CA SER A 46 16.60 -12.98 10.25
C SER A 46 16.45 -14.13 9.24
N GLY A 47 16.15 -15.34 9.70
CA GLY A 47 15.98 -16.54 8.86
C GLY A 47 14.57 -16.75 8.29
N MET A 48 13.55 -16.03 8.77
CA MET A 48 12.16 -16.32 8.38
C MET A 48 11.75 -15.76 7.01
N PHE A 49 12.44 -14.74 6.52
CA PHE A 49 12.19 -14.14 5.22
C PHE A 49 13.50 -14.01 4.45
N ARG A 50 13.50 -14.54 3.23
CA ARG A 50 14.65 -14.49 2.34
C ARG A 50 14.27 -13.80 1.03
N LYS A 51 15.01 -12.75 0.65
CA LYS A 51 14.86 -12.14 -0.68
C LYS A 51 15.31 -13.15 -1.74
N VAL A 52 14.45 -13.38 -2.73
CA VAL A 52 14.68 -14.37 -3.81
C VAL A 52 14.75 -13.75 -5.20
N GLY A 53 14.37 -12.48 -5.36
CA GLY A 53 14.43 -11.81 -6.65
C GLY A 53 13.95 -10.38 -6.60
N GLU A 54 13.99 -9.71 -7.75
CA GLU A 54 13.45 -8.37 -7.92
C GLU A 54 13.04 -8.09 -9.36
N THR A 55 12.12 -7.14 -9.54
CA THR A 55 11.76 -6.52 -10.81
C THR A 55 12.20 -5.06 -10.78
N PRO A 56 13.29 -4.71 -11.44
CA PRO A 56 13.79 -3.33 -11.49
C PRO A 56 13.08 -2.49 -12.57
N ASN A 57 13.42 -1.19 -12.59
CA ASN A 57 13.03 -0.24 -13.64
C ASN A 57 11.51 -0.01 -13.76
N LEU A 58 10.80 -0.09 -12.66
CA LEU A 58 9.44 0.39 -12.52
C LEU A 58 9.45 1.89 -12.19
N GLN A 59 8.28 2.53 -12.06
CA GLN A 59 8.21 3.98 -11.79
C GLN A 59 7.27 4.25 -10.61
N GLY A 60 7.82 4.26 -9.39
CA GLY A 60 7.03 4.40 -8.18
C GLY A 60 6.02 3.27 -8.01
N PRO A 61 6.47 1.99 -7.93
CA PRO A 61 5.57 0.87 -7.69
C PRO A 61 5.01 0.99 -6.27
N GLU A 62 3.67 1.00 -6.17
CA GLU A 62 3.00 1.29 -4.91
C GLU A 62 2.19 0.10 -4.38
N SER A 63 1.63 -0.72 -5.25
CA SER A 63 0.91 -1.93 -4.84
C SER A 63 1.25 -3.10 -5.76
N ALA A 64 1.43 -4.27 -5.18
CA ALA A 64 1.48 -5.53 -5.90
C ALA A 64 0.29 -6.40 -5.51
N ARG A 65 -0.37 -7.04 -6.49
CA ARG A 65 -1.51 -7.95 -6.25
C ARG A 65 -1.37 -9.20 -7.10
N TYR A 66 -1.42 -10.37 -6.46
CA TYR A 66 -1.33 -11.65 -7.13
C TYR A 66 -2.69 -12.11 -7.65
N ASP A 67 -2.75 -12.47 -8.93
CA ASP A 67 -3.93 -13.09 -9.53
C ASP A 67 -3.72 -14.60 -9.66
N ARG A 68 -4.44 -15.37 -8.85
CA ARG A 68 -4.35 -16.83 -8.83
C ARG A 68 -4.86 -17.51 -10.11
N ASP A 69 -5.83 -16.89 -10.82
CA ASP A 69 -6.42 -17.45 -12.03
C ASP A 69 -5.50 -17.28 -13.23
N LEU A 70 -4.77 -16.17 -13.30
CA LEU A 70 -3.86 -15.83 -14.40
C LEU A 70 -2.42 -16.21 -14.09
N ASP A 71 -2.12 -16.54 -12.84
CA ASP A 71 -0.77 -16.81 -12.34
C ASP A 71 0.19 -15.66 -12.69
N VAL A 72 -0.18 -14.44 -12.26
CA VAL A 72 0.57 -13.20 -12.52
C VAL A 72 0.48 -12.24 -11.35
N TRP A 73 1.46 -11.33 -11.28
CA TRP A 73 1.38 -10.13 -10.45
C TRP A 73 0.89 -8.94 -11.27
N PHE A 74 -0.06 -8.19 -10.72
CA PHE A 74 -0.34 -6.82 -11.15
C PHE A 74 0.38 -5.86 -10.20
N VAL A 75 1.04 -4.83 -10.77
CA VAL A 75 1.75 -3.81 -9.99
C VAL A 75 1.26 -2.44 -10.42
N ALA A 76 0.78 -1.66 -9.47
CA ALA A 76 0.42 -0.26 -9.67
C ALA A 76 1.68 0.60 -9.65
N ASN A 77 1.82 1.50 -10.63
CA ASN A 77 2.96 2.40 -10.75
C ASN A 77 2.46 3.85 -10.82
N ILE A 78 2.80 4.65 -9.83
CA ILE A 78 2.40 6.06 -9.74
C ILE A 78 2.95 6.88 -10.92
N ASN A 79 4.23 6.67 -11.27
CA ASN A 79 4.94 7.33 -12.36
C ASN A 79 4.93 8.87 -12.25
N GLY A 80 5.19 9.39 -11.07
CA GLY A 80 5.24 10.84 -10.83
C GLY A 80 4.72 11.25 -9.46
N SER A 81 3.92 12.31 -9.42
CA SER A 81 3.33 12.80 -8.17
C SER A 81 2.20 11.88 -7.68
N PRO A 82 2.15 11.53 -6.37
CA PRO A 82 1.12 10.66 -5.82
C PRO A 82 -0.30 11.28 -5.84
N THR A 83 -0.40 12.57 -6.14
CA THR A 83 -1.67 13.30 -6.31
C THR A 83 -1.79 14.01 -7.66
N GLY A 84 -0.80 13.83 -8.55
CA GLY A 84 -0.81 14.42 -9.89
C GLY A 84 -1.90 13.81 -10.76
N LYS A 85 -2.79 14.65 -11.28
CA LYS A 85 -3.80 14.24 -12.26
C LYS A 85 -3.26 14.42 -13.68
N ASP A 86 -2.11 13.79 -13.94
CA ASP A 86 -1.32 13.93 -15.16
C ASP A 86 -1.53 12.81 -16.18
N ASN A 87 -2.35 11.81 -15.81
CA ASN A 87 -2.76 10.72 -16.68
C ASN A 87 -1.58 9.90 -17.23
N ASN A 88 -0.56 9.66 -16.41
CA ASN A 88 0.67 8.96 -16.80
C ASN A 88 0.93 7.66 -16.01
N GLY A 89 0.11 7.38 -14.99
CA GLY A 89 0.19 6.15 -14.21
C GLY A 89 -0.06 4.91 -15.06
N TYR A 90 0.42 3.76 -14.58
CA TYR A 90 0.23 2.50 -15.30
C TYR A 90 0.19 1.29 -14.37
N ILE A 91 -0.38 0.20 -14.87
CA ILE A 91 -0.37 -1.11 -14.22
C ILE A 91 0.54 -2.03 -15.02
N SER A 92 1.53 -2.62 -14.34
CA SER A 92 2.35 -3.68 -14.91
C SER A 92 1.69 -5.05 -14.68
N ARG A 93 1.95 -5.97 -15.61
CA ARG A 93 1.66 -7.39 -15.44
C ARG A 93 2.98 -8.16 -15.50
N LEU A 94 3.30 -8.86 -14.41
CA LEU A 94 4.54 -9.59 -14.25
C LEU A 94 4.24 -11.09 -14.10
N ARG A 95 5.20 -11.93 -14.41
CA ARG A 95 5.13 -13.39 -14.20
C ARG A 95 5.27 -13.72 -12.71
N PRO A 96 4.94 -14.95 -12.28
CA PRO A 96 5.09 -15.35 -10.87
C PRO A 96 6.54 -15.20 -10.36
N ASP A 97 7.54 -15.41 -11.23
CA ASP A 97 8.96 -15.24 -10.93
C ASP A 97 9.43 -13.77 -10.92
N GLY A 98 8.51 -12.83 -11.14
CA GLY A 98 8.78 -11.40 -11.18
C GLY A 98 9.27 -10.88 -12.53
N LYS A 99 9.53 -11.73 -13.51
CA LYS A 99 9.93 -11.24 -14.84
C LYS A 99 8.80 -10.49 -15.53
N PRO A 100 9.07 -9.40 -16.25
CA PRO A 100 8.06 -8.67 -16.98
C PRO A 100 7.30 -9.57 -17.97
N TYR A 101 5.96 -9.51 -17.92
CA TYR A 101 5.09 -10.02 -18.96
C TYR A 101 4.66 -8.88 -19.88
N THR A 102 4.16 -7.78 -19.29
CA THR A 102 3.83 -6.52 -19.97
C THR A 102 3.96 -5.38 -18.98
N VAL A 103 5.02 -4.57 -19.07
CA VAL A 103 5.33 -3.51 -18.12
C VAL A 103 4.22 -2.45 -18.05
N LYS A 104 3.66 -2.06 -19.20
CA LYS A 104 2.53 -1.13 -19.30
C LYS A 104 1.30 -1.85 -19.85
N PHE A 105 0.74 -2.73 -19.05
CA PHE A 105 -0.46 -3.51 -19.41
C PHE A 105 -1.70 -2.63 -19.51
N ILE A 106 -1.87 -1.71 -18.54
CA ILE A 106 -2.85 -0.64 -18.57
C ILE A 106 -2.07 0.66 -18.42
N GLU A 107 -2.26 1.62 -19.32
CA GLU A 107 -1.50 2.87 -19.33
C GLU A 107 -2.45 4.07 -19.42
N GLY A 108 -2.28 5.03 -18.52
CA GLY A 108 -2.97 6.31 -18.56
C GLY A 108 -2.67 7.06 -19.86
N GLY A 109 -3.66 7.76 -20.39
CA GLY A 109 -3.56 8.48 -21.66
C GLY A 109 -3.58 7.61 -22.92
N LYS A 110 -3.74 6.29 -22.78
CA LYS A 110 -3.84 5.35 -23.91
C LYS A 110 -5.22 4.71 -23.97
N LYS A 111 -5.71 4.45 -25.17
CA LYS A 111 -6.96 3.71 -25.44
C LYS A 111 -8.17 4.20 -24.62
N GLY A 112 -8.25 5.52 -24.35
CA GLY A 112 -9.35 6.11 -23.57
C GLY A 112 -9.26 5.86 -22.06
N VAL A 113 -8.15 5.32 -21.57
CA VAL A 113 -7.92 5.11 -20.14
C VAL A 113 -7.48 6.44 -19.50
N THR A 114 -8.11 6.80 -18.38
CA THR A 114 -7.57 7.79 -17.44
C THR A 114 -7.02 7.04 -16.24
N LEU A 115 -5.73 7.19 -15.96
CA LEU A 115 -5.05 6.61 -14.81
C LEU A 115 -3.93 7.56 -14.38
N ASN A 116 -4.10 8.18 -13.21
CA ASN A 116 -3.22 9.26 -12.76
C ASN A 116 -2.08 8.73 -11.88
N ALA A 117 -2.41 8.40 -10.62
CA ALA A 117 -1.47 7.92 -9.61
C ALA A 117 -2.04 6.67 -8.95
N PRO A 118 -2.05 5.52 -9.66
CA PRO A 118 -2.63 4.29 -9.16
C PRO A 118 -1.89 3.77 -7.92
N LYS A 119 -2.67 3.34 -6.93
CA LYS A 119 -2.21 2.81 -5.65
C LYS A 119 -2.79 1.41 -5.43
N GLY A 120 -3.47 1.21 -4.32
CA GLY A 120 -3.99 -0.08 -3.91
C GLY A 120 -4.78 -0.80 -4.99
N LEU A 121 -4.51 -2.09 -5.14
CA LEU A 121 -5.13 -2.99 -6.09
C LEU A 121 -6.01 -4.02 -5.40
N ALA A 122 -7.14 -4.38 -6.01
CA ALA A 122 -7.96 -5.51 -5.58
C ALA A 122 -8.53 -6.25 -6.79
N ILE A 123 -8.67 -7.58 -6.69
CA ILE A 123 -9.19 -8.43 -7.76
C ILE A 123 -10.49 -9.06 -7.29
N SER A 124 -11.60 -8.74 -7.96
CA SER A 124 -12.92 -9.33 -7.70
C SER A 124 -13.47 -9.93 -9.00
N GLY A 125 -13.49 -11.27 -9.08
CA GLY A 125 -13.79 -12.01 -10.30
C GLY A 125 -12.83 -11.64 -11.44
N ASP A 126 -13.37 -11.23 -12.59
CA ASP A 126 -12.58 -10.79 -13.75
C ASP A 126 -12.24 -9.29 -13.71
N THR A 127 -12.50 -8.61 -12.61
CA THR A 127 -12.27 -7.17 -12.47
C THR A 127 -11.06 -6.87 -11.60
N LEU A 128 -10.09 -6.13 -12.16
CA LEU A 128 -9.00 -5.48 -11.44
C LEU A 128 -9.47 -4.07 -11.05
N TRP A 129 -9.59 -3.82 -9.76
CA TRP A 129 -9.90 -2.52 -9.18
C TRP A 129 -8.62 -1.80 -8.78
N VAL A 130 -8.60 -0.49 -8.99
CA VAL A 130 -7.45 0.39 -8.78
C VAL A 130 -7.90 1.63 -8.04
N ALA A 131 -7.28 1.94 -6.91
CA ALA A 131 -7.42 3.23 -6.23
C ALA A 131 -6.59 4.28 -7.00
N ASP A 132 -7.22 5.35 -7.49
CA ASP A 132 -6.60 6.42 -8.28
C ASP A 132 -7.03 7.79 -7.77
N ILE A 133 -6.34 8.28 -6.74
CA ILE A 133 -6.55 9.57 -6.06
C ILE A 133 -7.95 9.66 -5.45
N ASP A 134 -8.95 10.11 -6.22
CA ASP A 134 -10.34 10.32 -5.83
C ASP A 134 -11.33 9.48 -6.66
N PHE A 135 -10.80 8.55 -7.46
CA PHE A 135 -11.57 7.60 -8.25
C PHE A 135 -11.16 6.16 -7.93
N ALA A 136 -12.13 5.25 -7.90
CA ALA A 136 -11.88 3.83 -8.05
C ALA A 136 -12.09 3.46 -9.52
N ARG A 137 -11.07 2.86 -10.14
CA ARG A 137 -11.14 2.45 -11.54
C ARG A 137 -11.23 0.93 -11.64
N ALA A 138 -12.06 0.45 -12.55
CA ALA A 138 -12.27 -0.97 -12.78
C ALA A 138 -11.84 -1.34 -14.19
N PHE A 139 -11.01 -2.37 -14.31
CA PHE A 139 -10.51 -2.90 -15.57
C PHE A 139 -10.77 -4.39 -15.67
N ASN A 140 -10.92 -4.88 -16.88
CA ASN A 140 -10.88 -6.31 -17.13
C ASN A 140 -9.44 -6.82 -16.91
N LYS A 141 -9.22 -7.73 -15.98
CA LYS A 141 -7.88 -8.21 -15.60
C LYS A 141 -7.16 -8.96 -16.72
N ARG A 142 -7.90 -9.52 -17.71
CA ARG A 142 -7.32 -10.28 -18.82
C ARG A 142 -6.91 -9.38 -19.98
N THR A 143 -7.73 -8.36 -20.29
CA THR A 143 -7.56 -7.52 -21.48
C THR A 143 -7.04 -6.12 -21.19
N GLY A 144 -7.14 -5.65 -19.94
CA GLY A 144 -6.83 -4.29 -19.54
C GLY A 144 -7.91 -3.27 -19.96
N ALA A 145 -9.03 -3.72 -20.52
CA ALA A 145 -10.10 -2.84 -20.95
C ALA A 145 -10.79 -2.16 -19.77
N LEU A 146 -11.04 -0.86 -19.87
CA LEU A 146 -11.76 -0.10 -18.87
C LEU A 146 -13.21 -0.61 -18.75
N ILE A 147 -13.66 -0.88 -17.53
CA ILE A 147 -15.03 -1.30 -17.21
C ILE A 147 -15.81 -0.15 -16.59
N ALA A 148 -15.22 0.56 -15.61
CA ALA A 148 -15.86 1.65 -14.91
C ALA A 148 -14.88 2.64 -14.32
N ASN A 149 -15.32 3.90 -14.20
CA ASN A 149 -14.70 4.95 -13.40
C ASN A 149 -15.70 5.38 -12.31
N VAL A 150 -15.40 5.04 -11.07
CA VAL A 150 -16.29 5.31 -9.93
C VAL A 150 -15.75 6.50 -9.16
N SER A 151 -16.41 7.63 -9.26
CA SER A 151 -16.05 8.85 -8.51
C SER A 151 -16.50 8.74 -7.05
N THR A 152 -15.66 9.20 -6.13
CA THR A 152 -16.06 9.41 -4.73
C THR A 152 -16.86 10.70 -4.52
N LYS A 153 -17.15 11.43 -5.60
CA LYS A 153 -17.89 12.72 -5.60
C LYS A 153 -17.26 13.75 -4.68
N GLY A 154 -15.91 13.82 -4.68
CA GLY A 154 -15.14 14.75 -3.87
C GLY A 154 -15.06 14.41 -2.38
N LYS A 155 -15.53 13.23 -1.98
CA LYS A 155 -15.46 12.80 -0.58
C LYS A 155 -14.10 12.20 -0.20
N ALA A 156 -13.40 11.56 -1.13
CA ALA A 156 -12.03 11.09 -0.94
C ALA A 156 -11.02 12.15 -1.35
N ARG A 157 -9.88 12.14 -0.66
CA ARG A 157 -8.69 12.96 -0.96
C ARG A 157 -7.55 12.14 -1.53
N PHE A 158 -7.36 10.93 -0.96
CA PHE A 158 -6.22 10.09 -1.27
C PHE A 158 -6.59 8.61 -1.04
N LEU A 159 -7.39 8.07 -1.99
CA LEU A 159 -7.67 6.63 -1.99
C LEU A 159 -6.34 5.87 -2.06
N ASN A 160 -6.18 4.89 -1.18
CA ASN A 160 -4.93 4.18 -0.96
C ASN A 160 -5.12 2.67 -1.01
N GLY A 161 -5.02 1.94 0.10
CA GLY A 161 -5.13 0.49 0.14
C GLY A 161 -6.50 -0.05 -0.33
N SER A 162 -6.52 -1.28 -0.83
CA SER A 162 -7.72 -1.90 -1.40
C SER A 162 -7.86 -3.37 -1.01
N ALA A 163 -9.04 -3.80 -0.61
CA ALA A 163 -9.35 -5.20 -0.33
C ALA A 163 -10.75 -5.59 -0.81
N VAL A 164 -10.95 -6.86 -1.19
CA VAL A 164 -12.27 -7.40 -1.49
C VAL A 164 -12.94 -7.82 -0.19
N GLY A 165 -14.15 -7.35 0.03
CA GLY A 165 -14.97 -7.70 1.20
C GLY A 165 -15.80 -8.98 1.01
N PRO A 166 -16.50 -9.39 2.06
CA PRO A 166 -17.29 -10.64 2.07
C PRO A 166 -18.51 -10.59 1.14
N ASP A 167 -18.92 -9.40 0.72
CA ASP A 167 -20.03 -9.15 -0.20
C ASP A 167 -19.58 -8.99 -1.66
N GLY A 168 -18.27 -9.25 -1.95
CA GLY A 168 -17.67 -9.10 -3.27
C GLY A 168 -17.41 -7.66 -3.72
N ALA A 169 -17.82 -6.66 -2.93
CA ALA A 169 -17.44 -5.27 -3.15
C ALA A 169 -15.98 -5.02 -2.77
N VAL A 170 -15.40 -3.95 -3.28
CA VAL A 170 -14.06 -3.52 -2.89
C VAL A 170 -14.15 -2.45 -1.82
N TYR A 171 -13.32 -2.57 -0.81
CA TYR A 171 -13.17 -1.60 0.26
C TYR A 171 -11.83 -0.88 0.08
N MET A 172 -11.87 0.44 0.05
CA MET A 172 -10.69 1.29 -0.15
C MET A 172 -10.53 2.26 1.00
N THR A 173 -9.33 2.37 1.52
CA THR A 173 -8.98 3.40 2.50
C THR A 173 -8.80 4.75 1.83
N ASP A 174 -9.11 5.83 2.56
CA ASP A 174 -8.77 7.20 2.20
C ASP A 174 -7.87 7.75 3.31
N THR A 175 -6.60 7.95 3.00
CA THR A 175 -5.59 8.43 3.96
C THR A 175 -5.85 9.88 4.43
N GLY A 176 -6.76 10.62 3.78
CA GLY A 176 -7.16 11.97 4.18
C GLY A 176 -6.08 13.04 4.02
N VAL A 177 -5.00 12.77 3.29
CA VAL A 177 -3.89 13.72 3.07
C VAL A 177 -4.10 14.61 1.86
N LEU A 178 -3.46 15.78 1.90
CA LEU A 178 -3.31 16.71 0.78
C LEU A 178 -1.84 17.05 0.60
N PHE A 179 -1.41 17.09 -0.64
CA PHE A 179 -0.06 17.55 -1.02
C PHE A 179 -0.16 18.97 -1.58
N GLY A 180 0.57 19.89 -0.97
CA GLY A 180 0.68 21.26 -1.45
C GLY A 180 1.64 21.41 -2.63
N PRO A 181 1.64 22.58 -3.31
CA PRO A 181 2.46 22.81 -4.50
C PRO A 181 3.97 22.72 -4.28
N LYS A 182 4.43 22.89 -3.05
CA LYS A 182 5.84 22.78 -2.66
C LYS A 182 6.19 21.40 -2.12
N GLY A 183 5.26 20.44 -2.17
CA GLY A 183 5.43 19.12 -1.63
C GLY A 183 5.17 19.02 -0.12
N ASP A 184 4.70 20.09 0.51
CA ASP A 184 4.20 20.04 1.86
C ASP A 184 2.98 19.11 1.95
N VAL A 185 2.86 18.40 3.07
CA VAL A 185 1.77 17.45 3.28
C VAL A 185 0.96 17.90 4.48
N ALA A 186 -0.34 18.01 4.28
CA ALA A 186 -1.32 18.27 5.33
C ALA A 186 -2.23 17.05 5.49
N HIS A 187 -2.70 16.83 6.72
CA HIS A 187 -3.69 15.78 7.02
C HIS A 187 -4.98 16.42 7.57
N PRO A 188 -5.81 17.01 6.70
CA PRO A 188 -7.10 17.55 7.13
C PRO A 188 -8.14 16.47 7.37
N GLY A 189 -7.87 15.21 7.02
CA GLY A 189 -8.84 14.14 7.04
C GLY A 189 -10.02 14.38 6.07
N PRO A 190 -11.16 13.72 6.26
CA PRO A 190 -11.38 12.65 7.24
C PRO A 190 -10.70 11.35 6.85
N ASP A 191 -10.36 10.53 7.85
CA ASP A 191 -9.87 9.17 7.68
C ASP A 191 -11.04 8.24 7.47
N GLN A 192 -11.11 7.58 6.31
CA GLN A 192 -12.31 6.89 5.86
C GLN A 192 -12.02 5.53 5.23
N VAL A 193 -13.05 4.68 5.19
CA VAL A 193 -13.13 3.52 4.32
C VAL A 193 -14.34 3.67 3.43
N PHE A 194 -14.12 3.49 2.13
CA PHE A 194 -15.17 3.45 1.12
C PHE A 194 -15.50 2.02 0.75
N ARG A 195 -16.77 1.71 0.61
CA ARG A 195 -17.27 0.54 -0.10
C ARG A 195 -17.55 0.92 -1.56
N ILE A 196 -16.89 0.23 -2.47
CA ILE A 196 -16.90 0.52 -3.91
C ILE A 196 -17.58 -0.61 -4.66
N THR A 197 -18.49 -0.24 -5.54
CA THR A 197 -19.11 -1.12 -6.54
C THR A 197 -19.13 -0.41 -7.89
N LYS A 198 -19.49 -1.10 -8.97
CA LYS A 198 -19.71 -0.43 -10.28
C LYS A 198 -20.81 0.63 -10.22
N GLY A 199 -21.73 0.53 -9.26
CA GLY A 199 -22.83 1.48 -9.07
C GLY A 199 -22.46 2.73 -8.27
N GLY A 200 -21.30 2.77 -7.62
CA GLY A 200 -20.88 3.95 -6.87
C GLY A 200 -19.94 3.66 -5.69
N ALA A 201 -19.54 4.73 -5.02
CA ALA A 201 -18.72 4.75 -3.83
C ALA A 201 -19.53 5.27 -2.63
N THR A 202 -19.46 4.54 -1.52
CA THR A 202 -20.16 4.89 -0.27
C THR A 202 -19.16 4.87 0.88
N VAL A 203 -19.11 5.92 1.70
CA VAL A 203 -18.36 5.92 2.96
C VAL A 203 -19.06 4.96 3.92
N VAL A 204 -18.32 4.00 4.46
CA VAL A 204 -18.83 2.97 5.38
C VAL A 204 -18.19 3.02 6.75
N LEU A 205 -17.06 3.73 6.88
CA LEU A 205 -16.38 4.00 8.13
C LEU A 205 -15.72 5.38 8.06
N THR A 206 -15.81 6.14 9.15
CA THR A 206 -15.01 7.34 9.40
C THR A 206 -14.53 7.27 10.84
N SER A 207 -13.21 7.30 11.05
CA SER A 207 -12.65 7.23 12.39
C SER A 207 -11.30 7.95 12.47
N ALA A 208 -11.21 8.92 13.36
CA ALA A 208 -9.95 9.61 13.62
C ALA A 208 -8.87 8.72 14.25
N LYS A 209 -9.26 7.57 14.82
CA LYS A 209 -8.30 6.58 15.35
C LYS A 209 -7.43 5.96 14.26
N LEU A 210 -7.87 5.99 13.00
CA LEU A 210 -7.15 5.40 11.88
C LEU A 210 -5.84 6.13 11.58
N GLU A 211 -5.73 7.43 11.89
CA GLU A 211 -4.51 8.23 11.75
C GLU A 211 -3.84 8.03 10.38
N GLY A 212 -4.57 8.35 9.32
CA GLY A 212 -4.13 8.15 7.94
C GLY A 212 -4.13 6.67 7.53
N PRO A 213 -5.32 6.04 7.35
CA PRO A 213 -5.41 4.64 6.96
C PRO A 213 -4.76 4.41 5.61
N ASN A 214 -3.93 3.35 5.53
CA ASN A 214 -3.25 2.94 4.31
C ASN A 214 -3.68 1.51 3.95
N GLY A 215 -2.86 0.50 4.16
CA GLY A 215 -3.19 -0.88 3.81
C GLY A 215 -4.44 -1.39 4.50
N ILE A 216 -5.19 -2.23 3.77
CA ILE A 216 -6.40 -2.90 4.25
C ILE A 216 -6.44 -4.33 3.72
N THR A 217 -6.77 -5.30 4.57
CA THR A 217 -6.93 -6.70 4.16
C THR A 217 -8.14 -7.33 4.85
N TRP A 218 -8.73 -8.37 4.23
CA TRP A 218 -9.88 -9.08 4.78
C TRP A 218 -9.45 -10.35 5.53
N ASP A 219 -9.76 -10.42 6.81
CA ASP A 219 -9.64 -11.61 7.65
C ASP A 219 -10.92 -12.47 7.55
N SER A 220 -10.88 -13.50 6.70
CA SER A 220 -12.03 -14.38 6.50
C SER A 220 -12.32 -15.25 7.73
N ARG A 221 -11.34 -15.53 8.59
CA ARG A 221 -11.48 -16.36 9.79
C ARG A 221 -12.25 -15.62 10.88
N GLN A 222 -11.94 -14.34 11.09
CA GLN A 222 -12.59 -13.48 12.09
C GLN A 222 -13.68 -12.58 11.51
N ARG A 223 -13.89 -12.62 10.18
CA ARG A 223 -14.88 -11.84 9.43
C ARG A 223 -14.78 -10.35 9.71
N ARG A 224 -13.57 -9.81 9.57
CA ARG A 224 -13.24 -8.41 9.80
C ARG A 224 -12.20 -7.93 8.80
N PHE A 225 -12.13 -6.63 8.59
CA PHE A 225 -10.98 -6.00 7.96
C PHE A 225 -9.89 -5.75 8.99
N VAL A 226 -8.64 -5.81 8.55
CA VAL A 226 -7.48 -5.27 9.27
C VAL A 226 -6.98 -4.07 8.48
N ILE A 227 -6.75 -2.96 9.17
CA ILE A 227 -6.36 -1.66 8.60
C ILE A 227 -5.12 -1.17 9.34
N VAL A 228 -4.12 -0.66 8.61
CA VAL A 228 -2.89 -0.11 9.19
C VAL A 228 -2.82 1.40 9.00
N SER A 229 -2.20 2.08 9.98
CA SER A 229 -2.00 3.53 10.01
C SER A 229 -0.69 3.95 9.38
N PHE A 230 -0.71 4.93 8.49
CA PHE A 230 0.52 5.54 7.97
C PHE A 230 1.01 6.71 8.84
N LEU A 231 0.12 7.54 9.36
CA LEU A 231 0.50 8.69 10.19
C LEU A 231 0.60 8.34 11.67
N GLY A 232 0.02 7.22 12.08
CA GLY A 232 0.11 6.65 13.43
C GLY A 232 0.97 5.40 13.49
N LYS A 233 0.72 4.61 14.56
CA LYS A 233 1.35 3.30 14.79
C LYS A 233 0.33 2.18 14.92
N GLY A 234 -0.96 2.51 14.86
CA GLY A 234 -2.03 1.57 15.12
C GLY A 234 -2.22 0.53 14.02
N ILE A 235 -2.61 -0.66 14.45
CA ILE A 235 -3.15 -1.72 13.61
C ILE A 235 -4.54 -2.02 14.15
N TYR A 236 -5.54 -1.89 13.30
CA TYR A 236 -6.94 -1.90 13.71
C TYR A 236 -7.72 -3.01 13.04
N SER A 237 -8.75 -3.50 13.73
CA SER A 237 -9.80 -4.33 13.13
C SER A 237 -11.10 -3.56 13.01
N TRP A 238 -11.87 -3.89 11.97
CA TRP A 238 -13.19 -3.34 11.72
C TRP A 238 -14.10 -4.40 11.09
N LYS A 239 -15.27 -4.59 11.64
CA LYS A 239 -16.32 -5.42 11.03
C LYS A 239 -17.29 -4.52 10.26
N PRO A 240 -17.69 -4.89 9.03
CA PRO A 240 -18.68 -4.13 8.29
C PRO A 240 -19.97 -3.91 9.12
N GLY A 241 -20.32 -2.63 9.30
CA GLY A 241 -21.45 -2.22 10.13
C GLY A 241 -21.08 -1.66 11.50
N ASP A 242 -19.86 -1.92 11.99
CA ASP A 242 -19.39 -1.29 13.23
C ASP A 242 -19.14 0.22 12.98
N LYS A 243 -19.43 1.02 14.02
CA LYS A 243 -19.30 2.49 13.93
C LYS A 243 -17.86 2.99 14.06
N ASP A 244 -16.96 2.16 14.59
CA ASP A 244 -15.58 2.52 14.88
C ASP A 244 -14.67 1.29 14.77
N VAL A 245 -13.37 1.49 14.86
CA VAL A 245 -12.35 0.46 14.83
C VAL A 245 -11.91 0.05 16.23
N GLU A 246 -11.41 -1.19 16.35
CA GLU A 246 -10.77 -1.73 17.55
C GLU A 246 -9.28 -1.91 17.30
N SER A 247 -8.43 -1.47 18.24
CA SER A 247 -6.99 -1.73 18.15
C SER A 247 -6.71 -3.21 18.41
N ILE A 248 -5.89 -3.80 17.52
CA ILE A 248 -5.40 -5.18 17.66
C ILE A 248 -3.88 -5.24 17.84
N GLY A 249 -3.23 -4.09 17.83
CA GLY A 249 -1.80 -3.97 18.05
C GLY A 249 -1.22 -2.68 17.51
N SER A 250 0.10 -2.61 17.53
CA SER A 250 0.84 -1.49 16.98
C SER A 250 2.14 -1.94 16.32
N GLY A 251 2.59 -1.17 15.36
CA GLY A 251 3.86 -1.36 14.65
C GLY A 251 4.87 -0.24 14.91
N PRO A 252 5.98 -0.24 14.17
CA PRO A 252 7.00 0.80 14.26
C PRO A 252 6.51 2.19 13.86
N GLY A 253 5.54 2.26 12.95
CA GLY A 253 4.98 3.48 12.37
C GLY A 253 5.08 3.48 10.84
N GLN A 254 4.35 4.40 10.22
CA GLN A 254 4.25 4.52 8.75
C GLN A 254 4.03 3.15 8.08
N GLN A 255 3.03 2.42 8.64
CA GLN A 255 2.63 1.16 8.05
C GLN A 255 1.92 1.42 6.71
N ASP A 256 2.33 0.68 5.70
CA ASP A 256 1.81 0.84 4.34
C ASP A 256 0.99 -0.39 3.92
N GLY A 257 1.63 -1.49 3.57
CA GLY A 257 0.98 -2.73 3.16
C GLY A 257 0.65 -3.67 4.32
N VAL A 258 -0.40 -4.47 4.15
CA VAL A 258 -0.81 -5.49 5.11
C VAL A 258 -1.44 -6.69 4.42
N VAL A 259 -0.98 -7.91 4.75
CA VAL A 259 -1.51 -9.15 4.18
C VAL A 259 -1.47 -10.29 5.18
N PHE A 260 -2.42 -11.22 5.09
CA PHE A 260 -2.33 -12.49 5.79
C PHE A 260 -1.49 -13.49 4.99
N LEU A 261 -0.46 -14.02 5.61
CA LEU A 261 0.32 -15.14 5.07
C LEU A 261 -0.51 -16.44 5.07
N PRO A 262 -0.13 -17.44 4.26
CA PRO A 262 -0.86 -18.72 4.20
C PRO A 262 -1.01 -19.42 5.56
N ASP A 263 -0.05 -19.26 6.45
CA ASP A 263 -0.07 -19.80 7.82
C ASP A 263 -0.97 -19.00 8.79
N GLY A 264 -1.48 -17.85 8.35
CA GLY A 264 -2.39 -16.99 9.11
C GLY A 264 -1.70 -15.87 9.88
N ARG A 265 -0.37 -15.74 9.83
CA ARG A 265 0.34 -14.57 10.38
C ARG A 265 -0.01 -13.33 9.58
N LEU A 266 -0.11 -12.19 10.25
CA LEU A 266 -0.32 -10.88 9.63
C LEU A 266 1.04 -10.23 9.36
N LEU A 267 1.39 -10.08 8.07
CA LEU A 267 2.59 -9.39 7.62
C LEU A 267 2.27 -7.93 7.31
N VAL A 268 3.14 -7.03 7.75
CA VAL A 268 2.97 -5.58 7.58
C VAL A 268 4.29 -4.95 7.17
N THR A 269 4.23 -3.92 6.33
CA THR A 269 5.38 -3.10 5.92
C THR A 269 5.50 -1.85 6.79
N SER A 270 6.71 -1.35 7.00
CA SER A 270 6.97 -0.10 7.71
C SER A 270 8.06 0.72 7.04
N TRP A 271 7.75 1.97 6.74
CA TRP A 271 8.72 2.94 6.22
C TRP A 271 9.64 3.46 7.33
N THR A 272 9.12 3.63 8.55
CA THR A 272 9.86 4.24 9.69
C THR A 272 11.18 3.54 9.95
N ASP A 273 11.23 2.22 9.86
CA ASP A 273 12.43 1.43 10.11
C ASP A 273 12.84 0.55 8.93
N SER A 274 12.29 0.82 7.74
CA SER A 274 12.62 0.13 6.50
C SER A 274 12.56 -1.38 6.66
N SER A 275 11.40 -1.89 7.09
CA SER A 275 11.25 -3.29 7.48
C SER A 275 9.93 -3.94 7.07
N LEU A 276 9.96 -5.28 7.11
CA LEU A 276 8.76 -6.11 7.23
C LEU A 276 8.66 -6.62 8.66
N PHE A 277 7.45 -6.68 9.20
CA PHE A 277 7.18 -7.27 10.49
C PHE A 277 5.90 -8.10 10.50
N VAL A 278 5.82 -9.06 11.40
CA VAL A 278 4.59 -9.81 11.68
C VAL A 278 4.00 -9.32 12.99
N LEU A 279 2.66 -9.28 13.06
CA LEU A 279 1.94 -8.98 14.29
C LEU A 279 1.69 -10.30 15.04
N GLU A 280 2.27 -10.43 16.22
CA GLU A 280 2.10 -11.57 17.11
C GLU A 280 1.62 -11.09 18.47
N ASN A 281 0.41 -11.54 18.88
CA ASN A 281 -0.18 -11.16 20.18
C ASN A 281 -0.20 -9.64 20.42
N GLY A 282 -0.49 -8.85 19.39
CA GLY A 282 -0.57 -7.39 19.46
C GLY A 282 0.80 -6.68 19.40
N THR A 283 1.90 -7.41 19.28
CA THR A 283 3.26 -6.87 19.21
C THR A 283 3.89 -7.11 17.85
N ALA A 284 4.51 -6.08 17.29
CA ALA A 284 5.26 -6.18 16.04
C ALA A 284 6.61 -6.90 16.27
N ARG A 285 6.86 -7.97 15.50
CA ARG A 285 8.14 -8.66 15.45
C ARG A 285 8.75 -8.50 14.06
N LYS A 286 9.92 -7.89 13.96
CA LYS A 286 10.63 -7.67 12.70
C LYS A 286 11.07 -8.99 12.09
N VAL A 287 10.81 -9.19 10.80
CA VAL A 287 11.15 -10.40 10.04
C VAL A 287 12.08 -10.12 8.85
N ALA A 288 12.16 -8.87 8.39
CA ALA A 288 13.14 -8.43 7.41
C ALA A 288 13.51 -6.96 7.65
N SER A 289 14.76 -6.60 7.39
CA SER A 289 15.31 -5.25 7.47
C SER A 289 15.94 -4.84 6.14
N LYS A 290 16.30 -3.56 6.02
CA LYS A 290 16.85 -2.98 4.78
C LYS A 290 15.88 -3.07 3.59
N VAL A 291 14.60 -2.87 3.88
CA VAL A 291 13.51 -2.83 2.92
C VAL A 291 13.01 -1.38 2.84
N PRO A 292 13.67 -0.49 2.09
CA PRO A 292 13.36 0.94 2.10
C PRO A 292 12.05 1.24 1.38
N SER A 293 11.26 2.19 1.92
CA SER A 293 9.98 2.62 1.36
C SER A 293 9.04 1.48 0.89
N PRO A 294 8.84 0.44 1.74
CA PRO A 294 8.05 -0.72 1.33
C PRO A 294 6.55 -0.36 1.33
N ALA A 295 5.89 -0.53 0.20
CA ALA A 295 4.50 -0.13 -0.01
C ALA A 295 3.51 -1.31 0.14
N ASP A 296 2.36 -1.30 -0.57
CA ASP A 296 1.31 -2.29 -0.41
C ASP A 296 1.72 -3.66 -1.01
N ILE A 297 1.58 -4.71 -0.21
CA ILE A 297 2.09 -6.05 -0.45
C ILE A 297 0.98 -7.06 -0.70
N ASP A 298 1.32 -8.14 -1.38
CA ASP A 298 0.49 -9.35 -1.43
C ASP A 298 1.36 -10.60 -1.46
N VAL A 299 0.73 -11.76 -1.27
CA VAL A 299 1.38 -13.06 -1.24
C VAL A 299 0.84 -13.98 -2.32
N ASP A 300 1.75 -14.61 -3.07
CA ASP A 300 1.44 -15.82 -3.82
C ASP A 300 1.38 -17.00 -2.84
N PRO A 301 0.18 -17.53 -2.57
CA PRO A 301 0.04 -18.60 -1.58
C PRO A 301 0.58 -19.96 -2.06
N LYS A 302 0.86 -20.10 -3.34
CA LYS A 302 1.36 -21.32 -3.97
C LYS A 302 2.84 -21.55 -3.61
N ASP A 303 3.63 -20.45 -3.70
CA ASP A 303 5.06 -20.48 -3.42
C ASP A 303 5.41 -19.78 -2.10
N SER A 304 4.40 -19.30 -1.32
CA SER A 304 4.60 -18.47 -0.13
C SER A 304 5.50 -17.25 -0.40
N ARG A 305 5.42 -16.72 -1.62
CA ARG A 305 6.22 -15.59 -2.10
C ARG A 305 5.47 -14.28 -1.90
N VAL A 306 6.09 -13.34 -1.20
CA VAL A 306 5.58 -12.00 -0.98
C VAL A 306 6.22 -11.05 -1.99
N ALA A 307 5.40 -10.29 -2.72
CA ALA A 307 5.87 -9.19 -3.54
C ALA A 307 5.84 -7.90 -2.72
N VAL A 308 6.98 -7.23 -2.62
CA VAL A 308 7.17 -5.99 -1.85
C VAL A 308 7.59 -4.87 -2.79
N PRO A 309 6.66 -4.00 -3.21
CA PRO A 309 7.02 -2.80 -3.95
C PRO A 309 7.86 -1.87 -3.06
N LEU A 310 8.96 -1.38 -3.60
CA LEU A 310 9.81 -0.36 -2.98
C LEU A 310 9.61 0.95 -3.76
N LEU A 311 8.70 1.78 -3.27
CA LEU A 311 8.16 2.94 -3.99
C LEU A 311 9.27 3.87 -4.50
N MET A 312 10.18 4.26 -3.60
CA MET A 312 11.24 5.22 -3.90
C MET A 312 12.40 4.60 -4.68
N GLU A 313 12.50 3.26 -4.66
CA GLU A 313 13.58 2.49 -5.28
C GLU A 313 13.23 2.01 -6.68
N ASN A 314 12.01 2.27 -7.15
CA ASN A 314 11.53 1.92 -8.49
C ASN A 314 11.67 0.43 -8.84
N ARG A 315 11.47 -0.45 -7.84
CA ARG A 315 11.51 -1.90 -8.02
C ARG A 315 10.51 -2.61 -7.12
N VAL A 316 10.20 -3.85 -7.46
CA VAL A 316 9.50 -4.80 -6.58
C VAL A 316 10.50 -5.87 -6.16
N GLU A 317 10.59 -6.16 -4.88
CA GLU A 317 11.35 -7.29 -4.35
C GLU A 317 10.43 -8.47 -4.05
N TYR A 318 10.97 -9.68 -4.21
CA TYR A 318 10.26 -10.92 -3.89
C TYR A 318 10.94 -11.60 -2.73
N TRP A 319 10.13 -11.98 -1.73
CA TRP A 319 10.59 -12.58 -0.49
C TRP A 319 9.85 -13.89 -0.25
N GLU A 320 10.57 -14.94 0.07
CA GLU A 320 10.00 -16.23 0.47
C GLU A 320 9.94 -16.32 1.98
N VAL A 321 8.80 -16.80 2.48
CA VAL A 321 8.57 -17.16 3.87
C VAL A 321 9.12 -18.55 4.09
N GLN A 322 10.05 -18.69 5.06
CA GLN A 322 10.65 -19.97 5.44
C GLN A 322 9.89 -20.60 6.62
#